data_9d3141b2919ba3d1ba8ac4fdba36581c
#
_entry.id   9d3141b2919ba3d1ba8ac4fdba36581c
#
_cell.length_a   1.000
_cell.length_b   1.000
_cell.length_c   1.000
_cell.angle_alpha   90.00
_cell.angle_beta   90.00
_cell.angle_gamma   90.00
#
_symmetry.space_group_name_H-M   'P 1'
#
loop_
_entity.id
_entity.type
_entity.pdbx_description
1 polymer ?
#
loop_
_entity_poly.entity_id
_entity_poly.type
_entity_poly.pdbx_seq_one_letter_code
_entity_poly.pdbx_strand_id
1 'polypeptide(L)'
;MVTEKFLEWFDRGWDKWELWYKRKKEVKERKREEKEEFYDGSPVIGGEKDRPVRLSVGFKILLGTAIFLSGFLVSTYLQRMLSAPWSEIFGDSEMLVEYSQKLLYCIILSLCFLMLVSIAISKRPFNSVLYGFGVAVGIVILVASFLFPRIDGYYTNFRILSKGYRCVFDGNYFIPGLLALVMALLLRYGYKYQNNSDMNV
;
A
#
# COMPACT_ATOMS: atom_id res chain seq x y z
N MET A 1 -29.11 -13.47 15.25
CA MET A 1 -30.07 -13.40 14.10
C MET A 1 -29.66 -12.41 13.00
N VAL A 2 -29.26 -11.15 13.28
CA VAL A 2 -28.79 -10.22 12.21
C VAL A 2 -27.39 -10.58 11.72
N THR A 3 -26.50 -11.01 12.60
CA THR A 3 -25.12 -11.41 12.30
C THR A 3 -25.01 -12.67 11.44
N GLU A 4 -25.88 -13.66 11.65
CA GLU A 4 -25.90 -14.91 10.87
C GLU A 4 -26.33 -14.67 9.42
N LYS A 5 -27.38 -13.86 9.21
CA LYS A 5 -27.83 -13.51 7.85
C LYS A 5 -26.81 -12.69 7.07
N PHE A 6 -26.01 -11.86 7.77
CA PHE A 6 -24.93 -11.11 7.16
C PHE A 6 -23.77 -12.03 6.72
N LEU A 7 -23.39 -12.99 7.57
CA LEU A 7 -22.36 -13.98 7.24
C LEU A 7 -22.77 -14.87 6.07
N GLU A 8 -24.02 -15.37 6.05
CA GLU A 8 -24.54 -16.15 4.92
C GLU A 8 -24.62 -15.35 3.61
N TRP A 9 -24.90 -14.04 3.67
CA TRP A 9 -24.88 -13.17 2.50
C TRP A 9 -23.45 -12.96 1.98
N PHE A 10 -22.51 -12.79 2.90
CA PHE A 10 -21.10 -12.61 2.57
C PHE A 10 -20.50 -13.88 1.96
N ASP A 11 -20.77 -15.05 2.54
CA ASP A 11 -20.31 -16.35 2.02
C ASP A 11 -20.88 -16.64 0.64
N ARG A 12 -22.18 -16.40 0.42
CA ARG A 12 -22.78 -16.53 -0.92
C ARG A 12 -22.20 -15.57 -1.96
N GLY A 13 -21.80 -14.38 -1.54
CA GLY A 13 -21.11 -13.41 -2.40
C GLY A 13 -19.70 -13.89 -2.76
N TRP A 14 -19.01 -14.46 -1.78
CA TRP A 14 -17.65 -14.97 -1.93
C TRP A 14 -17.60 -16.19 -2.84
N ASP A 15 -18.51 -17.15 -2.68
CA ASP A 15 -18.64 -18.34 -3.52
C ASP A 15 -18.92 -17.99 -4.98
N LYS A 16 -19.81 -17.02 -5.23
CA LYS A 16 -20.09 -16.52 -6.59
C LYS A 16 -18.85 -15.86 -7.21
N TRP A 17 -18.07 -15.11 -6.41
CA TRP A 17 -16.86 -14.47 -6.88
C TRP A 17 -15.76 -15.49 -7.17
N GLU A 18 -15.61 -16.52 -6.34
CA GLU A 18 -14.67 -17.62 -6.54
C GLU A 18 -14.99 -18.43 -7.79
N LEU A 19 -16.28 -18.78 -7.99
CA LEU A 19 -16.75 -19.47 -9.20
C LEU A 19 -16.52 -18.62 -10.47
N TRP A 20 -16.77 -17.31 -10.40
CA TRP A 20 -16.50 -16.39 -11.49
C TRP A 20 -15.00 -16.30 -11.80
N TYR A 21 -14.18 -16.25 -10.77
CA TYR A 21 -12.71 -16.22 -10.91
C TYR A 21 -12.17 -17.51 -11.52
N LYS A 22 -12.64 -18.68 -11.08
CA LYS A 22 -12.29 -20.00 -11.64
C LYS A 22 -12.70 -20.10 -13.11
N ARG A 23 -13.92 -19.73 -13.47
CA ARG A 23 -14.37 -19.70 -14.88
C ARG A 23 -13.52 -18.78 -15.76
N LYS A 24 -13.16 -17.62 -15.24
CA LYS A 24 -12.32 -16.66 -15.98
C LYS A 24 -10.90 -17.19 -16.20
N LYS A 25 -10.39 -17.95 -15.24
CA LYS A 25 -9.08 -18.62 -15.34
C LYS A 25 -9.13 -19.75 -16.38
N GLU A 26 -10.15 -20.60 -16.35
CA GLU A 26 -10.36 -21.68 -17.32
C GLU A 26 -10.56 -21.18 -18.76
N VAL A 27 -11.30 -20.09 -18.94
CA VAL A 27 -11.46 -19.46 -20.27
C VAL A 27 -10.13 -18.89 -20.78
N LYS A 28 -9.30 -18.37 -19.87
CA LYS A 28 -7.98 -17.83 -20.23
C LYS A 28 -6.99 -18.97 -20.56
N GLU A 29 -7.05 -20.09 -19.85
CA GLU A 29 -6.24 -21.28 -20.12
C GLU A 29 -6.65 -21.92 -21.45
N ARG A 30 -7.93 -22.11 -21.74
CA ARG A 30 -8.41 -22.60 -23.05
C ARG A 30 -7.98 -21.71 -24.22
N LYS A 31 -8.09 -20.40 -24.08
CA LYS A 31 -7.60 -19.47 -25.12
C LYS A 31 -6.09 -19.49 -25.29
N ARG A 32 -5.35 -19.95 -24.29
CA ARG A 32 -3.90 -20.12 -24.35
C ARG A 32 -3.57 -21.43 -25.05
N GLU A 33 -4.26 -22.49 -24.74
CA GLU A 33 -4.17 -23.80 -25.40
C GLU A 33 -4.56 -23.71 -26.89
N GLU A 34 -5.67 -23.03 -27.24
CA GLU A 34 -6.08 -22.76 -28.63
C GLU A 34 -5.01 -21.94 -29.41
N LYS A 35 -4.31 -21.02 -28.76
CA LYS A 35 -3.21 -20.27 -29.37
C LYS A 35 -1.95 -21.11 -29.53
N GLU A 36 -1.66 -21.99 -28.58
CA GLU A 36 -0.51 -22.90 -28.64
C GLU A 36 -0.71 -23.97 -29.71
N GLU A 37 -1.92 -24.49 -29.95
CA GLU A 37 -2.26 -25.38 -31.07
C GLU A 37 -2.16 -24.70 -32.45
N PHE A 38 -2.41 -23.39 -32.54
CA PHE A 38 -2.35 -22.64 -33.80
C PHE A 38 -0.91 -22.24 -34.21
N TYR A 39 0.04 -22.20 -33.26
CA TYR A 39 1.46 -21.93 -33.47
C TYR A 39 2.25 -23.22 -33.44
N ASP A 40 2.17 -24.00 -34.55
CA ASP A 40 3.02 -25.14 -34.77
C ASP A 40 4.49 -24.71 -34.86
N GLY A 41 5.29 -25.20 -33.91
CA GLY A 41 6.68 -25.55 -34.13
C GLY A 41 7.79 -24.59 -33.82
N SER A 42 7.59 -23.47 -33.13
CA SER A 42 8.73 -22.76 -32.54
C SER A 42 8.62 -22.64 -31.02
N PRO A 43 9.62 -23.17 -30.27
CA PRO A 43 9.61 -22.99 -28.81
C PRO A 43 9.76 -21.52 -28.49
N VAL A 44 8.68 -20.88 -28.01
CA VAL A 44 8.78 -19.59 -27.34
C VAL A 44 9.47 -19.85 -26.00
N ILE A 45 10.78 -19.98 -26.06
CA ILE A 45 11.67 -20.04 -24.91
C ILE A 45 11.66 -18.63 -24.30
N GLY A 46 11.17 -18.56 -23.10
CA GLY A 46 11.23 -17.39 -22.26
C GLY A 46 9.91 -16.65 -22.25
N GLY A 47 9.15 -16.88 -21.17
CA GLY A 47 8.08 -15.97 -20.81
C GLY A 47 8.60 -14.55 -20.89
N GLU A 48 7.92 -13.72 -21.65
CA GLU A 48 8.24 -12.31 -21.86
C GLU A 48 8.01 -11.54 -20.56
N LYS A 49 8.90 -11.85 -19.60
CA LYS A 49 8.98 -11.28 -18.28
C LYS A 49 9.53 -9.87 -18.47
N ASP A 50 8.66 -8.89 -18.39
CA ASP A 50 9.05 -7.56 -17.96
C ASP A 50 9.97 -6.77 -18.90
N ARG A 51 9.51 -6.44 -20.10
CA ARG A 51 10.21 -5.44 -20.91
C ARG A 51 10.28 -4.12 -20.13
N PRO A 52 11.49 -3.59 -19.84
CA PRO A 52 11.62 -2.34 -19.12
C PRO A 52 11.04 -1.20 -19.98
N VAL A 53 10.08 -0.49 -19.43
CA VAL A 53 9.52 0.70 -20.08
C VAL A 53 10.60 1.79 -20.14
N ARG A 54 10.80 2.41 -21.30
CA ARG A 54 11.72 3.54 -21.43
C ARG A 54 11.13 4.75 -20.70
N LEU A 55 11.54 4.94 -19.44
CA LEU A 55 11.15 6.11 -18.65
C LEU A 55 11.76 7.39 -19.29
N SER A 56 10.97 8.45 -19.37
CA SER A 56 11.44 9.75 -19.87
C SER A 56 12.58 10.28 -18.98
N VAL A 57 13.48 11.09 -19.55
CA VAL A 57 14.60 11.68 -18.81
C VAL A 57 14.10 12.53 -17.66
N GLY A 58 13.05 13.33 -17.89
CA GLY A 58 12.42 14.14 -16.82
C GLY A 58 11.92 13.29 -15.65
N PHE A 59 11.27 12.16 -15.95
CA PHE A 59 10.80 11.24 -14.89
C PHE A 59 11.96 10.64 -14.09
N LYS A 60 13.08 10.29 -14.74
CA LYS A 60 14.27 9.77 -14.04
C LYS A 60 14.88 10.80 -13.11
N ILE A 61 14.97 12.06 -13.55
CA ILE A 61 15.49 13.16 -12.74
C ILE A 61 14.57 13.38 -11.53
N LEU A 62 13.25 13.47 -11.75
CA LEU A 62 12.27 13.64 -10.68
C LEU A 62 12.34 12.49 -9.67
N LEU A 63 12.39 11.25 -10.15
CA LEU A 63 12.49 10.06 -9.31
C LEU A 63 13.78 10.06 -8.49
N GLY A 64 14.92 10.36 -9.11
CA GLY A 64 16.23 10.45 -8.42
C GLY A 64 16.22 11.51 -7.33
N THR A 65 15.66 12.70 -7.64
CA THR A 65 15.52 13.79 -6.65
C THR A 65 14.60 13.37 -5.50
N ALA A 66 13.47 12.75 -5.79
CA ALA A 66 12.53 12.27 -4.78
C ALA A 66 13.16 11.20 -3.87
N ILE A 67 13.92 10.25 -4.42
CA ILE A 67 14.66 9.25 -3.64
C ILE A 67 15.71 9.91 -2.74
N PHE A 68 16.48 10.85 -3.28
CA PHE A 68 17.49 11.56 -2.49
C PHE A 68 16.89 12.34 -1.33
N LEU A 69 15.84 13.14 -1.60
CA LEU A 69 15.15 13.92 -0.56
C LEU A 69 14.49 13.03 0.49
N SER A 70 13.77 11.99 0.07
CA SER A 70 13.12 11.08 1.02
C SER A 70 14.14 10.30 1.85
N GLY A 71 15.23 9.84 1.26
CA GLY A 71 16.31 9.17 1.99
C GLY A 71 17.01 10.09 3.01
N PHE A 72 17.26 11.35 2.64
CA PHE A 72 17.79 12.35 3.55
C PHE A 72 16.84 12.62 4.72
N LEU A 73 15.54 12.77 4.46
CA LEU A 73 14.54 12.96 5.50
C LEU A 73 14.44 11.74 6.43
N VAL A 74 14.40 10.53 5.89
CA VAL A 74 14.39 9.30 6.70
C VAL A 74 15.61 9.26 7.62
N SER A 75 16.81 9.54 7.09
CA SER A 75 18.04 9.54 7.87
C SER A 75 18.00 10.55 9.01
N THR A 76 17.53 11.78 8.75
CA THR A 76 17.43 12.84 9.77
C THR A 76 16.39 12.51 10.84
N TYR A 77 15.23 11.96 10.46
CA TYR A 77 14.24 11.53 11.44
C TYR A 77 14.74 10.37 12.29
N LEU A 78 15.36 9.37 11.67
CA LEU A 78 15.90 8.21 12.37
C LEU A 78 17.00 8.63 13.38
N GLN A 79 17.92 9.52 12.96
CA GLN A 79 18.96 10.03 13.86
C GLN A 79 18.35 10.76 15.07
N ARG A 80 17.35 11.61 14.86
CA ARG A 80 16.65 12.31 15.96
C ARG A 80 15.97 11.34 16.90
N MET A 81 15.34 10.28 16.37
CA MET A 81 14.67 9.27 17.19
C MET A 81 15.64 8.44 18.02
N LEU A 82 16.79 8.06 17.44
CA LEU A 82 17.83 7.31 18.16
C LEU A 82 18.53 8.14 19.24
N SER A 83 18.58 9.46 19.07
CA SER A 83 19.17 10.39 20.04
C SER A 83 18.21 10.82 21.16
N ALA A 84 16.97 10.37 21.12
CA ALA A 84 15.97 10.78 22.08
C ALA A 84 16.21 10.13 23.46
N PRO A 85 16.02 10.86 24.57
CA PRO A 85 16.20 10.34 25.92
C PRO A 85 14.99 9.47 26.31
N TRP A 86 15.14 8.16 26.21
CA TRP A 86 14.08 7.18 26.47
C TRP A 86 13.42 7.30 27.86
N SER A 87 14.22 7.65 28.88
CA SER A 87 13.72 7.82 30.25
C SER A 87 12.72 8.97 30.39
N GLU A 88 12.88 10.04 29.61
CA GLU A 88 11.98 11.18 29.63
C GLU A 88 10.71 10.91 28.84
N ILE A 89 10.82 10.19 27.71
CA ILE A 89 9.68 9.86 26.84
C ILE A 89 8.63 9.03 27.58
N PHE A 90 9.04 8.05 28.37
CA PHE A 90 8.11 7.20 29.13
C PHE A 90 7.65 7.81 30.45
N GLY A 91 8.28 8.90 30.89
CA GLY A 91 7.89 9.64 32.10
C GLY A 91 6.81 10.69 31.89
N ASP A 92 6.64 11.16 30.66
CA ASP A 92 5.69 12.22 30.29
C ASP A 92 4.76 11.80 29.14
N SER A 93 3.46 11.86 29.38
CA SER A 93 2.44 11.46 28.40
C SER A 93 2.44 12.34 27.13
N GLU A 94 2.74 13.63 27.26
CA GLU A 94 2.80 14.55 26.11
C GLU A 94 4.00 14.21 25.23
N MET A 95 5.16 13.93 25.83
CA MET A 95 6.36 13.49 25.11
C MET A 95 6.15 12.15 24.44
N LEU A 96 5.43 11.23 25.07
CA LEU A 96 5.09 9.94 24.49
C LEU A 96 4.21 10.09 23.23
N VAL A 97 3.22 10.98 23.26
CA VAL A 97 2.36 11.28 22.11
C VAL A 97 3.20 11.85 20.97
N GLU A 98 4.01 12.87 21.24
CA GLU A 98 4.85 13.52 20.24
C GLU A 98 5.85 12.55 19.60
N TYR A 99 6.47 11.70 20.42
CA TYR A 99 7.40 10.67 19.96
C TYR A 99 6.69 9.63 19.09
N SER A 100 5.50 9.18 19.48
CA SER A 100 4.70 8.21 18.73
C SER A 100 4.28 8.75 17.36
N GLN A 101 3.94 10.05 17.28
CA GLN A 101 3.66 10.71 16.00
C GLN A 101 4.90 10.80 15.11
N LYS A 102 6.05 11.18 15.67
CA LYS A 102 7.34 11.20 14.94
C LYS A 102 7.71 9.81 14.42
N LEU A 103 7.49 8.77 15.23
CA LEU A 103 7.71 7.38 14.83
C LEU A 103 6.82 6.99 13.65
N LEU A 104 5.53 7.34 13.70
CA LEU A 104 4.60 7.10 12.60
C LEU A 104 5.07 7.75 11.31
N TYR A 105 5.47 9.03 11.36
CA TYR A 105 6.00 9.74 10.19
C TYR A 105 7.27 9.08 9.66
N CYS A 106 8.18 8.65 10.53
CA CYS A 106 9.39 7.93 10.13
C CYS A 106 9.07 6.62 9.40
N ILE A 107 8.11 5.84 9.90
CA ILE A 107 7.67 4.60 9.27
C ILE A 107 7.05 4.87 7.90
N ILE A 108 6.12 5.83 7.80
CA ILE A 108 5.47 6.18 6.53
C ILE A 108 6.51 6.66 5.51
N LEU A 109 7.42 7.55 5.93
CA LEU A 109 8.45 8.09 5.05
C LEU A 109 9.41 7.01 4.56
N SER A 110 9.77 6.04 5.44
CA SER A 110 10.59 4.88 5.07
C SER A 110 9.90 3.98 4.05
N LEU A 111 8.60 3.72 4.22
CA LEU A 111 7.80 2.95 3.25
C LEU A 111 7.70 3.68 1.91
N CYS A 112 7.48 5.00 1.91
CA CYS A 112 7.49 5.82 0.69
C CYS A 112 8.86 5.81 0.00
N PHE A 113 9.96 5.90 0.76
CA PHE A 113 11.32 5.78 0.22
C PHE A 113 11.53 4.43 -0.47
N LEU A 114 11.18 3.32 0.20
CA LEU A 114 11.28 1.97 -0.38
C LEU A 114 10.41 1.81 -1.64
N MET A 115 9.23 2.44 -1.65
CA MET A 115 8.36 2.49 -2.81
C MET A 115 9.03 3.18 -4.01
N LEU A 116 9.66 4.33 -3.81
CA LEU A 116 10.39 5.04 -4.87
C LEU A 116 11.59 4.24 -5.37
N VAL A 117 12.36 3.64 -4.46
CA VAL A 117 13.48 2.74 -4.80
C VAL A 117 13.01 1.55 -5.63
N SER A 118 11.86 0.96 -5.27
CA SER A 118 11.26 -0.15 -6.03
C SER A 118 10.92 0.25 -7.47
N ILE A 119 10.41 1.48 -7.70
CA ILE A 119 10.17 2.02 -9.06
C ILE A 119 11.50 2.17 -9.82
N ALA A 120 12.54 2.68 -9.17
CA ALA A 120 13.84 2.88 -9.80
C ALA A 120 14.49 1.57 -10.23
N ILE A 121 14.40 0.52 -9.39
CA ILE A 121 14.96 -0.81 -9.68
C ILE A 121 14.14 -1.51 -10.77
N SER A 122 12.82 -1.52 -10.68
CA SER A 122 11.95 -2.22 -11.62
C SER A 122 11.89 -1.55 -13.00
N LYS A 123 12.26 -0.26 -13.08
CA LYS A 123 12.09 0.59 -14.28
C LYS A 123 10.64 0.60 -14.81
N ARG A 124 9.68 0.28 -13.94
CA ARG A 124 8.25 0.27 -14.25
C ARG A 124 7.52 1.16 -13.27
N PRO A 125 6.68 2.09 -13.75
CA PRO A 125 5.89 2.96 -12.88
C PRO A 125 4.84 2.19 -12.06
N PHE A 126 4.40 1.03 -12.56
CA PHE A 126 3.47 0.16 -11.87
C PHE A 126 4.07 -1.24 -11.73
N ASN A 127 4.28 -1.69 -10.49
CA ASN A 127 4.71 -3.05 -10.17
C ASN A 127 3.89 -3.60 -8.99
N SER A 128 3.91 -4.93 -8.80
CA SER A 128 3.18 -5.58 -7.72
C SER A 128 3.67 -5.17 -6.32
N VAL A 129 4.95 -4.84 -6.21
CA VAL A 129 5.59 -4.43 -4.96
C VAL A 129 5.07 -3.05 -4.51
N LEU A 130 4.82 -2.14 -5.47
CA LEU A 130 4.28 -0.81 -5.23
C LEU A 130 2.90 -0.87 -4.55
N TYR A 131 2.04 -1.78 -5.02
CA TYR A 131 0.76 -2.04 -4.40
C TYR A 131 0.93 -2.50 -2.94
N GLY A 132 1.86 -3.43 -2.68
CA GLY A 132 2.14 -3.92 -1.34
C GLY A 132 2.56 -2.80 -0.38
N PHE A 133 3.47 -1.92 -0.79
CA PHE A 133 3.86 -0.76 0.01
C PHE A 133 2.71 0.22 0.23
N GLY A 134 1.89 0.50 -0.78
CA GLY A 134 0.72 1.35 -0.66
C GLY A 134 -0.28 0.80 0.37
N VAL A 135 -0.54 -0.50 0.35
CA VAL A 135 -1.39 -1.17 1.35
C VAL A 135 -0.76 -1.07 2.75
N ALA A 136 0.55 -1.30 2.88
CA ALA A 136 1.25 -1.21 4.16
C ALA A 136 1.13 0.21 4.76
N VAL A 137 1.33 1.26 3.96
CA VAL A 137 1.15 2.65 4.38
C VAL A 137 -0.28 2.88 4.88
N GLY A 138 -1.29 2.46 4.11
CA GLY A 138 -2.69 2.62 4.47
C GLY A 138 -3.04 1.92 5.79
N ILE A 139 -2.57 0.69 5.98
CA ILE A 139 -2.78 -0.07 7.22
C ILE A 139 -2.09 0.60 8.41
N VAL A 140 -0.85 1.04 8.26
CA VAL A 140 -0.09 1.71 9.34
C VAL A 140 -0.82 2.96 9.80
N ILE A 141 -1.32 3.80 8.87
CA ILE A 141 -2.07 5.01 9.20
C ILE A 141 -3.42 4.67 9.87
N LEU A 142 -4.14 3.64 9.38
CA LEU A 142 -5.39 3.21 10.00
C LEU A 142 -5.18 2.67 11.42
N VAL A 143 -4.14 1.89 11.65
CA VAL A 143 -3.76 1.40 12.98
C VAL A 143 -3.43 2.57 13.90
N ALA A 144 -2.70 3.58 13.42
CA ALA A 144 -2.40 4.79 14.17
C ALA A 144 -3.67 5.55 14.56
N SER A 145 -4.67 5.64 13.65
CA SER A 145 -5.95 6.32 13.95
C SER A 145 -6.71 5.69 15.13
N PHE A 146 -6.47 4.41 15.37
CA PHE A 146 -7.08 3.65 16.46
C PHE A 146 -6.21 3.64 17.73
N LEU A 147 -4.89 3.64 17.61
CA LEU A 147 -3.96 3.55 18.74
C LEU A 147 -3.76 4.90 19.44
N PHE A 148 -3.58 5.99 18.69
CA PHE A 148 -3.30 7.31 19.27
C PHE A 148 -4.36 7.79 20.28
N PRO A 149 -5.67 7.65 20.01
CA PRO A 149 -6.68 8.04 20.99
C PRO A 149 -6.66 7.27 22.31
N ARG A 150 -5.83 6.22 22.43
CA ARG A 150 -5.63 5.42 23.66
C ARG A 150 -4.45 5.87 24.48
N ILE A 151 -3.59 6.72 23.93
CA ILE A 151 -2.46 7.27 24.67
C ILE A 151 -2.99 8.41 25.57
N ASP A 152 -2.67 8.35 26.84
CA ASP A 152 -3.04 9.41 27.77
C ASP A 152 -2.39 10.73 27.33
N GLY A 153 -3.14 11.83 27.44
CA GLY A 153 -2.68 13.14 26.96
C GLY A 153 -2.89 13.38 25.47
N TYR A 154 -3.32 12.39 24.69
CA TYR A 154 -3.62 12.60 23.28
C TYR A 154 -4.91 13.41 23.08
N TYR A 155 -4.81 14.48 22.31
CA TYR A 155 -5.93 15.31 21.93
C TYR A 155 -6.07 15.43 20.42
N THR A 156 -7.30 15.30 19.92
CA THR A 156 -7.63 15.50 18.51
C THR A 156 -8.89 16.36 18.35
N ASN A 157 -8.88 17.25 17.38
CA ASN A 157 -10.01 18.09 17.02
C ASN A 157 -11.02 17.37 16.10
N PHE A 158 -10.58 16.29 15.42
CA PHE A 158 -11.40 15.59 14.45
C PHE A 158 -11.67 14.14 14.89
N ARG A 159 -12.82 13.95 15.52
CA ARG A 159 -13.27 12.64 16.05
C ARG A 159 -14.34 12.07 15.13
N ILE A 160 -14.11 10.90 14.55
CA ILE A 160 -15.11 10.24 13.71
C ILE A 160 -16.11 9.47 14.55
N LEU A 161 -15.63 8.74 15.55
CA LEU A 161 -16.46 7.99 16.50
C LEU A 161 -16.02 8.34 17.91
N SER A 162 -16.96 8.77 18.74
CA SER A 162 -16.72 9.03 20.15
C SER A 162 -17.75 8.29 21.00
N LYS A 163 -17.28 7.62 22.06
CA LYS A 163 -18.15 7.01 23.08
C LYS A 163 -17.89 7.73 24.40
N GLY A 164 -18.79 8.66 24.75
CA GLY A 164 -18.57 9.57 25.87
C GLY A 164 -17.41 10.54 25.58
N TYR A 165 -16.49 10.66 26.54
CA TYR A 165 -15.30 11.52 26.40
C TYR A 165 -14.15 10.88 25.61
N ARG A 166 -14.21 9.58 25.31
CA ARG A 166 -13.14 8.86 24.60
C ARG A 166 -13.36 8.89 23.09
N CYS A 167 -12.37 9.34 22.36
CA CYS A 167 -12.30 9.19 20.90
C CYS A 167 -11.99 7.71 20.56
N VAL A 168 -12.75 7.12 19.65
CA VAL A 168 -12.49 5.74 19.19
C VAL A 168 -11.57 5.75 17.97
N PHE A 169 -11.82 6.68 17.02
CA PHE A 169 -11.01 6.86 15.83
C PHE A 169 -10.70 8.34 15.61
N ASP A 170 -9.41 8.61 15.35
CA ASP A 170 -8.98 9.93 14.94
C ASP A 170 -9.17 10.11 13.44
N GLY A 171 -9.99 11.08 13.06
CA GLY A 171 -10.28 11.39 11.66
C GLY A 171 -9.08 11.89 10.87
N ASN A 172 -8.12 12.54 11.55
CA ASN A 172 -6.91 13.05 10.90
C ASN A 172 -6.04 11.93 10.33
N TYR A 173 -6.11 10.74 10.90
CA TYR A 173 -5.40 9.55 10.41
C TYR A 173 -6.33 8.59 9.67
N PHE A 174 -7.59 8.47 10.09
CA PHE A 174 -8.52 7.52 9.50
C PHE A 174 -8.79 7.81 8.02
N ILE A 175 -9.10 9.07 7.68
CA ILE A 175 -9.37 9.44 6.29
C ILE A 175 -8.15 9.28 5.38
N PRO A 176 -6.95 9.81 5.72
CA PRO A 176 -5.75 9.55 4.93
C PRO A 176 -5.41 8.07 4.79
N GLY A 177 -5.62 7.25 5.85
CA GLY A 177 -5.41 5.81 5.79
C GLY A 177 -6.32 5.11 4.78
N LEU A 178 -7.61 5.46 4.76
CA LEU A 178 -8.55 4.97 3.75
C LEU A 178 -8.17 5.42 2.34
N LEU A 179 -7.82 6.69 2.17
CA LEU A 179 -7.38 7.21 0.87
C LEU A 179 -6.12 6.48 0.38
N ALA A 180 -5.15 6.21 1.26
CA ALA A 180 -3.96 5.45 0.90
C ALA A 180 -4.31 4.04 0.43
N LEU A 181 -5.27 3.34 1.07
CA LEU A 181 -5.75 2.03 0.62
C LEU A 181 -6.44 2.11 -0.74
N VAL A 182 -7.29 3.12 -0.98
CA VAL A 182 -7.92 3.34 -2.29
C VAL A 182 -6.87 3.58 -3.37
N MET A 183 -5.88 4.42 -3.09
CA MET A 183 -4.76 4.67 -4.01
C MET A 183 -3.96 3.39 -4.29
N ALA A 184 -3.72 2.56 -3.28
CA ALA A 184 -3.06 1.27 -3.46
C ALA A 184 -3.87 0.35 -4.39
N LEU A 185 -5.19 0.31 -4.26
CA LEU A 185 -6.05 -0.44 -5.18
C LEU A 185 -5.96 0.09 -6.62
N LEU A 186 -5.94 1.41 -6.80
CA LEU A 186 -5.75 2.03 -8.12
C LEU A 186 -4.40 1.64 -8.73
N LEU A 187 -3.32 1.62 -7.93
CA LEU A 187 -2.01 1.13 -8.37
C LEU A 187 -2.06 -0.34 -8.83
N ARG A 188 -2.82 -1.19 -8.12
CA ARG A 188 -3.04 -2.59 -8.52
C ARG A 188 -3.76 -2.69 -9.87
N TYR A 189 -4.78 -1.86 -10.08
CA TYR A 189 -5.49 -1.82 -11.36
C TYR A 189 -4.57 -1.32 -12.49
N GLY A 190 -3.79 -0.27 -12.24
CA GLY A 190 -2.79 0.25 -13.18
C GLY A 190 -1.77 -0.81 -13.60
N TYR A 191 -1.23 -1.54 -12.64
CA TYR A 191 -0.32 -2.67 -12.91
C TYR A 191 -0.98 -3.75 -13.77
N LYS A 192 -2.22 -4.13 -13.45
CA LYS A 192 -2.95 -5.14 -14.21
C LYS A 192 -3.25 -4.69 -15.64
N TYR A 193 -3.60 -3.41 -15.82
CA TYR A 193 -3.85 -2.84 -17.13
C TYR A 193 -2.57 -2.81 -17.98
N GLN A 194 -1.46 -2.36 -17.41
CA GLN A 194 -0.17 -2.34 -18.08
C GLN A 194 0.25 -3.74 -18.52
N ASN A 195 0.14 -4.74 -17.64
CA ASN A 195 0.50 -6.12 -17.98
C ASN A 195 -0.39 -6.74 -19.06
N ASN A 196 -1.67 -6.35 -19.14
CA ASN A 196 -2.56 -6.80 -20.21
C ASN A 196 -2.27 -6.10 -21.56
N SER A 197 -1.84 -4.83 -21.51
CA SER A 197 -1.45 -4.08 -22.72
C SER A 197 -0.17 -4.63 -23.34
N ASP A 198 0.81 -4.98 -22.49
CA ASP A 198 2.09 -5.56 -22.94
C ASP A 198 1.92 -6.96 -23.58
N MET A 199 0.81 -7.66 -23.28
CA MET A 199 0.48 -8.97 -23.88
C MET A 199 -0.25 -8.88 -25.23
N ASN A 200 -0.72 -7.69 -25.62
CA ASN A 200 -1.50 -7.49 -26.86
C ASN A 200 -0.70 -6.83 -27.97
N VAL A 201 0.59 -6.62 -27.80
CA VAL A 201 1.54 -6.09 -28.81
C VAL A 201 2.51 -7.19 -29.18
#